data_3e45a5043dc083b5ecea801041db5bf4
#
_entry.id   3e45a5043dc083b5ecea801041db5bf4
#
_cell.length_a   1.000
_cell.length_b   1.000
_cell.length_c   1.000
_cell.angle_alpha   90.00
_cell.angle_beta   90.00
_cell.angle_gamma   90.00
#
_symmetry.space_group_name_H-M   'P 1'
#
loop_
_entity.id
_entity.type
_entity.pdbx_description
1 polymer ?
#
loop_
_entity_poly.entity_id
_entity_poly.type
_entity_poly.pdbx_seq_one_letter_code
_entity_poly.pdbx_strand_id
1 'polypeptide(L)'
;MRSIPGTVGCVLALGLVACASEPSSNPGGAGSGAHGGASGTGTLGGTAGMTSAGAGGALGGSAGSSSVGGSSAGTTSPGGGAGAGAGSAGQPTAGTGGSTAGSSGGGSGGAAGAMGGAGSGNAGMAGGSGTMGGAGTGTSTLPAFVTSAANDYWNTTGKLEMVTAGTPTLTVDATAKHQPFVGFGGCFNEMGWDALSVLSADDVSKAMKLLFDAKDGANFLYGRLPMGASDYSMSWYTLDDTVGDYAMDDFSIARDKEKLIPYIKAALAVRPDIKLWASPWVVPSWMQSGSNMKNDAQTLGAHALYMARFVEEYAKEGLTLVAIHPQNEPGYARVHWTQAQFIDFIKTYLGPTFAERNIKAEIYCGTMSKDPDDTNIAKAAAMDADAMKYIKGFGVQWNLQAAVAGLAAKAPVWQTEHKCGNYNFSTPYWDQSRYSSSKPQNDHLYGEESWQLIRDWIVAGVNGYSAWNMVLDTIGMSLDRWPQNALLTVDRSAKKLIVTPAYYAFRHFSQYLQPNAILIDVKGSTDAIAFLNPDGSIVTEIYNKGAAASATTLQVGSTTYQFDVPSHGWATVLTPG
;
A
#
# COMPACT_ATOMS: atom_id res chain seq x y z
N MET A 1 -39.37 -59.32 -6.44
CA MET A 1 -40.09 -59.27 -5.15
C MET A 1 -39.24 -58.55 -4.11
N ARG A 2 -39.77 -57.43 -3.61
CA ARG A 2 -39.60 -56.82 -2.27
C ARG A 2 -38.15 -56.45 -1.87
N SER A 3 -37.78 -55.35 -1.36
CA SER A 3 -38.44 -54.06 -0.93
C SER A 3 -37.34 -53.12 -0.49
N ILE A 4 -37.50 -51.84 -0.79
CA ILE A 4 -36.80 -50.70 -0.17
C ILE A 4 -37.47 -50.46 1.22
N PRO A 5 -36.77 -49.99 2.25
CA PRO A 5 -36.54 -48.56 2.52
C PRO A 5 -35.26 -48.30 3.35
N GLY A 6 -34.76 -47.10 3.44
CA GLY A 6 -35.13 -45.92 4.13
C GLY A 6 -34.03 -44.84 4.15
N THR A 7 -34.45 -43.68 3.83
CA THR A 7 -33.76 -42.39 3.91
C THR A 7 -33.61 -41.99 5.38
N VAL A 8 -32.38 -41.58 5.81
CA VAL A 8 -32.18 -40.83 7.04
C VAL A 8 -31.56 -39.51 6.63
N GLY A 9 -32.35 -38.44 6.73
CA GLY A 9 -31.91 -37.08 6.58
C GLY A 9 -31.22 -36.61 7.85
N CYS A 10 -30.03 -36.04 7.68
CA CYS A 10 -29.37 -35.27 8.71
C CYS A 10 -29.65 -33.79 8.45
N VAL A 11 -30.38 -33.16 9.36
CA VAL A 11 -30.65 -31.72 9.41
C VAL A 11 -29.44 -31.08 10.05
N LEU A 12 -28.74 -30.23 9.29
CA LEU A 12 -27.74 -29.33 9.83
C LEU A 12 -28.47 -28.08 10.37
N ALA A 13 -28.40 -27.88 11.67
CA ALA A 13 -28.81 -26.63 12.32
C ALA A 13 -27.70 -25.59 12.19
N LEU A 14 -27.95 -24.55 11.39
CA LEU A 14 -27.14 -23.31 11.42
C LEU A 14 -27.52 -22.52 12.68
N GLY A 15 -26.59 -22.41 13.60
CA GLY A 15 -26.67 -21.46 14.70
C GLY A 15 -26.28 -20.06 14.23
N LEU A 16 -27.25 -19.17 14.10
CA LEU A 16 -27.02 -17.73 13.96
C LEU A 16 -26.62 -17.18 15.34
N VAL A 17 -25.41 -16.70 15.45
CA VAL A 17 -25.01 -15.80 16.55
C VAL A 17 -25.28 -14.38 16.07
N ALA A 18 -26.32 -13.76 16.62
CA ALA A 18 -26.62 -12.35 16.44
C ALA A 18 -25.72 -11.55 17.39
N CYS A 19 -24.81 -10.76 16.85
CA CYS A 19 -24.17 -9.67 17.59
C CYS A 19 -25.08 -8.44 17.52
N ALA A 20 -25.56 -8.03 18.67
CA ALA A 20 -26.32 -6.80 18.88
C ALA A 20 -25.39 -5.59 18.67
N SER A 21 -25.77 -4.72 17.75
CA SER A 21 -25.21 -3.38 17.60
C SER A 21 -26.00 -2.40 18.46
N GLU A 22 -25.33 -1.72 19.39
CA GLU A 22 -25.88 -0.59 20.10
C GLU A 22 -25.94 0.67 19.22
N PRO A 23 -26.95 1.55 19.39
CA PRO A 23 -27.11 2.73 18.56
C PRO A 23 -26.30 3.91 19.11
N SER A 24 -25.47 4.51 18.30
CA SER A 24 -24.87 5.81 18.55
C SER A 24 -25.88 6.92 18.28
N SER A 25 -26.22 7.67 19.31
CA SER A 25 -26.95 8.93 19.26
C SER A 25 -26.09 10.03 18.65
N ASN A 26 -26.64 10.73 17.65
CA ASN A 26 -26.15 12.02 17.22
C ASN A 26 -27.31 12.98 17.05
N PRO A 27 -27.26 14.19 17.61
CA PRO A 27 -28.36 15.14 17.53
C PRO A 27 -28.21 16.15 16.40
N GLY A 28 -29.34 16.39 15.72
CA GLY A 28 -29.74 17.71 15.30
C GLY A 28 -29.32 18.26 13.96
N GLY A 29 -30.29 18.57 13.17
CA GLY A 29 -30.16 19.47 12.01
C GLY A 29 -31.46 19.59 11.27
N ALA A 30 -32.19 20.67 11.54
CA ALA A 30 -33.52 21.02 11.02
C ALA A 30 -33.46 21.44 9.55
N GLY A 31 -34.60 21.25 8.83
CA GLY A 31 -34.85 21.94 7.56
C GLY A 31 -36.08 21.46 6.82
N SER A 32 -37.20 21.99 7.16
CA SER A 32 -38.30 22.66 6.43
C SER A 32 -38.92 22.02 5.18
N GLY A 33 -40.28 21.98 5.25
CA GLY A 33 -41.19 22.32 4.15
C GLY A 33 -42.22 21.23 3.86
N ALA A 34 -43.40 21.33 4.15
CA ALA A 34 -44.54 22.19 3.98
C ALA A 34 -45.74 21.44 3.38
N HIS A 35 -46.94 21.74 3.94
CA HIS A 35 -48.34 21.60 3.50
C HIS A 35 -49.03 20.27 3.85
N GLY A 36 -50.16 20.29 4.50
CA GLY A 36 -51.23 21.22 4.75
C GLY A 36 -52.34 20.55 5.51
N GLY A 37 -53.08 21.33 6.23
CA GLY A 37 -54.55 21.23 6.33
C GLY A 37 -55.19 20.73 7.63
N ALA A 38 -55.68 21.70 8.38
CA ALA A 38 -57.02 21.86 8.91
C ALA A 38 -57.40 21.36 10.33
N SER A 39 -57.62 22.36 11.16
CA SER A 39 -58.76 22.66 12.10
C SER A 39 -59.03 21.77 13.30
N GLY A 40 -59.15 22.47 14.44
CA GLY A 40 -59.91 22.02 15.59
C GLY A 40 -59.52 22.62 16.94
N THR A 41 -59.98 23.77 17.24
CA THR A 41 -60.45 24.44 18.48
C THR A 41 -60.29 23.71 19.83
N GLY A 42 -59.92 24.52 20.86
CA GLY A 42 -60.33 24.34 22.27
C GLY A 42 -59.26 24.62 23.32
N THR A 43 -59.14 25.80 23.74
CA THR A 43 -59.39 26.59 25.00
C THR A 43 -58.74 26.09 26.29
N LEU A 44 -57.99 27.02 26.87
CA LEU A 44 -57.93 27.55 28.24
C LEU A 44 -57.22 26.78 29.39
N GLY A 45 -56.39 27.56 30.05
CA GLY A 45 -56.23 27.71 31.49
C GLY A 45 -55.05 26.98 32.09
N GLY A 46 -54.15 27.53 32.79
CA GLY A 46 -53.99 28.58 33.68
C GLY A 46 -52.90 28.28 34.67
N THR A 47 -52.11 29.30 34.93
CA THR A 47 -51.51 29.76 36.20
C THR A 47 -50.57 28.89 37.05
N ALA A 48 -49.33 29.38 37.14
CA ALA A 48 -48.74 30.00 38.36
C ALA A 48 -48.04 29.12 39.40
N GLY A 49 -46.89 29.60 39.81
CA GLY A 49 -46.37 29.51 41.18
C GLY A 49 -44.95 28.91 41.23
N MET A 50 -43.92 29.70 41.29
CA MET A 50 -43.23 30.33 42.43
C MET A 50 -42.66 29.38 43.47
N THR A 51 -41.44 29.52 43.70
CA THR A 51 -40.53 29.86 44.85
C THR A 51 -39.74 28.65 45.32
N SER A 52 -38.53 28.67 45.71
CA SER A 52 -37.53 29.54 46.28
C SER A 52 -36.50 28.68 47.02
N ALA A 53 -35.25 29.10 46.98
CA ALA A 53 -34.27 29.17 48.10
C ALA A 53 -33.79 27.85 48.72
N GLY A 54 -32.52 27.68 48.92
CA GLY A 54 -31.52 28.28 49.69
C GLY A 54 -30.30 27.36 49.82
N ALA A 55 -29.16 27.91 49.77
CA ALA A 55 -28.11 28.07 50.80
C ALA A 55 -27.40 26.77 51.21
N GLY A 56 -26.14 26.66 51.34
CA GLY A 56 -25.02 27.52 51.60
C GLY A 56 -23.80 26.73 51.99
N GLY A 57 -22.66 27.37 52.07
CA GLY A 57 -21.47 27.01 52.81
C GLY A 57 -20.31 26.54 51.94
N ALA A 58 -19.31 27.27 51.57
CA ALA A 58 -18.33 28.17 52.20
C ALA A 58 -17.14 27.44 52.86
N LEU A 59 -16.01 27.98 52.55
CA LEU A 59 -14.66 28.03 53.17
C LEU A 59 -13.63 27.22 52.41
N GLY A 60 -12.55 27.74 51.98
CA GLY A 60 -11.73 28.90 52.25
C GLY A 60 -10.31 28.56 51.83
N GLY A 61 -9.62 29.37 51.30
CA GLY A 61 -8.65 30.37 51.59
C GLY A 61 -7.31 29.99 50.92
N SER A 62 -6.64 30.77 50.38
CA SER A 62 -5.93 32.05 50.38
C SER A 62 -4.54 31.79 49.77
N ALA A 63 -4.09 32.58 48.87
CA ALA A 63 -3.53 33.90 48.82
C ALA A 63 -2.02 33.91 48.49
N GLY A 64 -1.62 34.90 47.74
CA GLY A 64 -0.26 35.41 47.58
C GLY A 64 0.12 35.59 46.09
N SER A 65 -0.25 36.67 45.35
CA SER A 65 0.20 38.05 45.32
C SER A 65 1.74 38.22 45.19
N SER A 66 2.17 38.84 44.13
CA SER A 66 2.48 40.24 43.88
C SER A 66 3.27 40.35 42.56
N SER A 67 2.77 41.12 41.57
CA SER A 67 2.99 42.57 41.30
C SER A 67 4.47 42.95 41.11
N VAL A 68 4.86 43.67 40.10
CA VAL A 68 4.68 45.05 39.67
C VAL A 68 5.52 45.19 38.39
N GLY A 69 5.15 45.75 37.36
CA GLY A 69 4.98 47.12 36.91
C GLY A 69 5.99 47.32 35.75
N GLY A 70 5.76 48.02 34.72
CA GLY A 70 4.99 49.13 34.35
C GLY A 70 5.63 49.75 33.10
N SER A 71 4.76 50.25 32.23
CA SER A 71 4.81 51.48 31.44
C SER A 71 6.08 51.82 30.65
N SER A 72 6.10 52.35 29.43
CA SER A 72 5.20 53.24 28.70
C SER A 72 5.71 53.49 27.30
N ALA A 73 4.82 53.57 26.36
CA ALA A 73 4.59 54.57 25.32
C ALA A 73 5.74 55.39 24.74
N GLY A 74 5.69 55.51 23.42
CA GLY A 74 6.40 56.56 22.68
C GLY A 74 6.27 56.41 21.17
N THR A 75 5.23 57.03 20.65
CA THR A 75 4.97 57.44 19.26
C THR A 75 6.11 58.20 18.61
N THR A 76 6.35 58.02 17.30
CA THR A 76 6.20 59.01 16.20
C THR A 76 6.95 58.57 14.93
N SER A 77 6.24 58.55 13.85
CA SER A 77 6.74 58.82 12.48
C SER A 77 6.80 60.34 12.30
N PRO A 78 7.41 60.97 11.27
CA PRO A 78 7.45 60.56 9.85
C PRO A 78 8.71 61.05 9.06
N GLY A 79 8.79 60.67 7.77
CA GLY A 79 9.23 61.60 6.74
C GLY A 79 10.49 61.26 5.96
N GLY A 80 10.29 60.92 4.72
CA GLY A 80 10.75 61.65 3.55
C GLY A 80 12.17 61.46 3.04
N GLY A 81 12.28 61.19 1.73
CA GLY A 81 13.43 61.66 0.98
C GLY A 81 13.93 60.71 -0.11
N ALA A 82 13.59 61.06 -1.33
CA ALA A 82 14.06 60.47 -2.58
C ALA A 82 15.56 60.72 -2.81
N GLY A 83 16.20 59.87 -3.60
CA GLY A 83 17.53 60.09 -4.14
C GLY A 83 17.89 59.05 -5.20
N ALA A 84 17.78 59.45 -6.45
CA ALA A 84 18.23 58.72 -7.63
C ALA A 84 19.74 58.74 -7.76
N GLY A 85 20.32 57.71 -8.37
CA GLY A 85 21.75 57.71 -8.74
C GLY A 85 22.06 56.51 -9.64
N ALA A 86 22.13 56.78 -10.92
CA ALA A 86 22.57 55.87 -11.98
C ALA A 86 24.10 55.74 -12.03
N GLY A 87 24.60 54.65 -12.57
CA GLY A 87 26.00 54.43 -12.94
C GLY A 87 26.23 52.97 -13.31
N SER A 88 26.13 52.61 -14.46
CA SER A 88 26.80 52.27 -15.70
C SER A 88 28.10 51.46 -15.56
N ALA A 89 28.07 50.29 -16.24
CA ALA A 89 29.04 49.68 -17.14
C ALA A 89 30.41 49.21 -16.65
N GLY A 90 30.74 48.00 -17.08
CA GLY A 90 32.12 47.51 -17.10
C GLY A 90 32.18 46.02 -17.44
N GLN A 91 32.15 45.67 -18.73
CA GLN A 91 32.79 44.46 -19.26
C GLN A 91 34.23 44.81 -19.63
N PRO A 92 35.15 43.87 -19.57
CA PRO A 92 35.96 43.53 -20.75
C PRO A 92 36.11 42.00 -20.98
N THR A 93 35.83 41.60 -22.18
CA THR A 93 36.67 41.19 -23.32
C THR A 93 37.70 40.09 -23.09
N ALA A 94 37.59 39.15 -23.94
CA ALA A 94 38.33 38.00 -24.40
C ALA A 94 39.90 38.12 -24.38
N GLY A 95 40.54 36.99 -24.15
CA GLY A 95 41.93 36.71 -24.38
C GLY A 95 42.12 35.31 -24.98
N THR A 96 42.44 35.32 -26.26
CA THR A 96 42.82 34.20 -27.11
C THR A 96 44.31 33.84 -26.94
N GLY A 97 44.64 32.58 -27.21
CA GLY A 97 45.98 32.05 -27.50
C GLY A 97 46.31 30.83 -26.66
N GLY A 98 46.76 29.78 -27.17
CA GLY A 98 47.30 29.31 -28.43
C GLY A 98 48.02 27.98 -28.19
N SER A 99 47.80 27.08 -29.10
CA SER A 99 48.47 25.82 -29.41
C SER A 99 49.88 25.57 -28.88
N THR A 100 50.15 24.32 -28.50
CA THR A 100 51.23 23.53 -29.19
C THR A 100 51.11 22.05 -28.94
N ALA A 101 51.37 21.34 -30.00
CA ALA A 101 51.35 19.91 -30.18
C ALA A 101 52.61 19.23 -29.59
N GLY A 102 52.51 17.98 -29.28
CA GLY A 102 53.66 17.11 -28.96
C GLY A 102 53.26 15.66 -29.15
N SER A 103 53.61 15.13 -30.31
CA SER A 103 53.50 13.77 -30.77
C SER A 103 54.69 12.93 -30.31
N SER A 104 54.49 11.65 -30.15
CA SER A 104 55.34 10.48 -30.45
C SER A 104 54.93 9.33 -29.53
N GLY A 105 54.70 8.15 -29.96
CA GLY A 105 55.14 7.32 -31.00
C GLY A 105 55.20 5.91 -30.52
N GLY A 106 54.65 4.98 -31.25
CA GLY A 106 55.17 3.75 -31.78
C GLY A 106 55.00 2.56 -30.85
N GLY A 107 54.56 1.46 -31.28
CA GLY A 107 54.69 0.59 -32.41
C GLY A 107 53.98 -0.74 -32.08
N SER A 108 53.30 -1.26 -33.01
CA SER A 108 53.50 -2.46 -33.84
C SER A 108 53.46 -3.78 -33.07
N GLY A 109 52.78 -4.74 -33.46
CA GLY A 109 52.38 -5.50 -34.60
C GLY A 109 51.74 -6.79 -34.12
N GLY A 110 51.02 -7.54 -34.78
CA GLY A 110 50.89 -8.05 -36.08
C GLY A 110 49.93 -9.21 -36.06
N ALA A 111 49.10 -9.25 -37.00
CA ALA A 111 48.87 -10.17 -38.10
C ALA A 111 48.21 -11.51 -37.71
N ALA A 112 47.04 -11.76 -38.16
CA ALA A 112 46.55 -12.33 -39.40
C ALA A 112 46.29 -13.84 -39.32
N GLY A 113 45.13 -14.23 -39.79
CA GLY A 113 44.78 -15.62 -40.10
C GLY A 113 43.35 -15.74 -40.56
N ALA A 114 43.14 -15.81 -41.83
CA ALA A 114 41.92 -15.75 -42.60
C ALA A 114 41.38 -17.13 -42.94
N MET A 115 40.11 -17.12 -43.46
CA MET A 115 39.48 -18.08 -44.40
C MET A 115 38.86 -19.32 -43.73
N GLY A 116 37.65 -19.75 -43.97
CA GLY A 116 36.71 -19.61 -45.06
C GLY A 116 35.81 -20.84 -45.03
N GLY A 117 34.62 -20.75 -45.57
CA GLY A 117 33.83 -21.94 -45.90
C GLY A 117 32.34 -21.77 -45.78
N ALA A 118 31.71 -21.48 -46.92
CA ALA A 118 30.26 -21.49 -47.12
C ALA A 118 29.74 -22.93 -47.14
N GLY A 119 28.52 -23.12 -46.63
CA GLY A 119 27.77 -24.34 -46.81
C GLY A 119 26.27 -24.07 -46.61
N SER A 120 25.56 -23.97 -47.74
CA SER A 120 24.10 -23.90 -47.80
C SER A 120 23.48 -25.26 -47.49
N GLY A 121 22.40 -25.29 -46.73
CA GLY A 121 21.56 -26.46 -46.51
C GLY A 121 20.22 -26.13 -45.87
N ASN A 122 19.18 -26.43 -46.58
CA ASN A 122 17.79 -26.07 -46.49
C ASN A 122 16.99 -26.89 -45.47
N ALA A 123 15.95 -26.26 -44.89
CA ALA A 123 14.64 -26.74 -44.45
C ALA A 123 14.55 -27.78 -43.30
N GLY A 124 13.77 -27.36 -42.31
CA GLY A 124 13.16 -28.23 -41.30
C GLY A 124 12.40 -27.43 -40.25
N MET A 125 11.11 -27.19 -40.47
CA MET A 125 10.19 -26.70 -39.42
C MET A 125 10.04 -27.78 -38.35
N ALA A 126 10.39 -27.43 -37.11
CA ALA A 126 9.85 -28.11 -35.92
C ALA A 126 9.74 -27.09 -34.80
N GLY A 127 8.51 -26.91 -34.31
CA GLY A 127 8.18 -26.03 -33.20
C GLY A 127 8.94 -26.40 -31.93
N GLY A 128 9.78 -25.50 -31.50
CA GLY A 128 10.42 -25.53 -30.20
C GLY A 128 9.71 -24.56 -29.27
N SER A 129 9.00 -25.08 -28.33
CA SER A 129 8.52 -24.35 -27.15
C SER A 129 9.75 -23.79 -26.43
N GLY A 130 9.93 -22.46 -26.56
CA GLY A 130 10.90 -21.71 -25.78
C GLY A 130 10.51 -21.74 -24.33
N THR A 131 11.19 -22.55 -23.54
CA THR A 131 11.23 -22.42 -22.08
C THR A 131 11.78 -21.05 -21.75
N MET A 132 10.92 -20.19 -21.25
CA MET A 132 11.31 -18.96 -20.58
C MET A 132 12.25 -19.34 -19.42
N GLY A 133 13.45 -18.79 -19.44
CA GLY A 133 14.42 -18.96 -18.37
C GLY A 133 13.81 -18.52 -17.05
N GLY A 134 13.62 -19.47 -16.16
CA GLY A 134 13.17 -19.21 -14.80
C GLY A 134 14.19 -18.32 -14.09
N ALA A 135 13.73 -17.22 -13.54
CA ALA A 135 14.47 -16.46 -12.56
C ALA A 135 14.91 -17.43 -11.46
N GLY A 136 16.21 -17.47 -11.19
CA GLY A 136 16.79 -18.39 -10.22
C GLY A 136 16.24 -18.11 -8.82
N THR A 137 15.29 -18.93 -8.40
CA THR A 137 14.89 -19.04 -7.00
C THR A 137 16.05 -19.69 -6.26
N GLY A 138 16.72 -18.93 -5.39
CA GLY A 138 17.67 -19.52 -4.46
C GLY A 138 16.94 -20.61 -3.66
N THR A 139 17.29 -21.88 -3.91
CA THR A 139 16.73 -23.01 -3.19
C THR A 139 17.14 -22.93 -1.73
N SER A 140 16.23 -22.48 -0.87
CA SER A 140 16.35 -22.68 0.57
C SER A 140 16.44 -24.19 0.82
N THR A 141 17.39 -24.63 1.64
CA THR A 141 17.44 -26.04 2.07
C THR A 141 16.17 -26.34 2.86
N LEU A 142 15.33 -27.25 2.37
CA LEU A 142 14.11 -27.68 3.05
C LEU A 142 14.43 -28.77 4.08
N PRO A 143 13.78 -28.78 5.24
CA PRO A 143 12.84 -27.78 5.73
C PRO A 143 13.55 -26.55 6.32
N ALA A 144 12.87 -25.37 6.32
CA ALA A 144 13.36 -24.16 6.97
C ALA A 144 12.36 -23.68 8.04
N PHE A 145 12.89 -23.05 9.08
CA PHE A 145 12.11 -22.55 10.20
C PHE A 145 12.66 -21.21 10.67
N VAL A 146 11.77 -20.23 10.81
CA VAL A 146 12.11 -18.88 11.26
C VAL A 146 11.07 -18.41 12.25
N THR A 147 11.50 -17.73 13.32
CA THR A 147 10.60 -17.11 14.29
C THR A 147 10.89 -15.62 14.46
N SER A 148 9.90 -14.89 14.93
CA SER A 148 10.04 -13.50 15.38
C SER A 148 9.24 -13.26 16.65
N ALA A 149 9.85 -12.53 17.59
CA ALA A 149 9.24 -12.05 18.81
C ALA A 149 9.83 -10.69 19.17
N ALA A 150 9.31 -10.05 20.21
CA ALA A 150 9.84 -8.78 20.70
C ALA A 150 11.34 -8.87 21.01
N ASN A 151 12.14 -8.02 20.38
CA ASN A 151 13.61 -7.95 20.49
C ASN A 151 14.38 -9.16 19.93
N ASP A 152 13.70 -10.11 19.29
CA ASP A 152 14.32 -11.28 18.64
C ASP A 152 13.63 -11.56 17.31
N TYR A 153 13.95 -10.72 16.30
CA TYR A 153 13.35 -10.79 14.98
C TYR A 153 14.19 -11.60 14.02
N TRP A 154 13.53 -12.38 13.20
CA TRP A 154 14.13 -13.21 12.15
C TRP A 154 15.12 -14.24 12.72
N ASN A 155 14.71 -14.91 13.77
CA ASN A 155 15.53 -15.93 14.41
C ASN A 155 15.45 -17.27 13.65
N THR A 156 16.58 -17.72 13.11
CA THR A 156 16.73 -18.96 12.35
C THR A 156 17.39 -20.08 13.18
N THR A 157 17.62 -19.87 14.47
CA THR A 157 18.31 -20.84 15.34
C THR A 157 17.35 -21.82 16.02
N GLY A 158 16.03 -21.60 15.86
CA GLY A 158 15.00 -22.49 16.37
C GLY A 158 15.09 -23.90 15.77
N LYS A 159 14.64 -24.89 16.51
CA LYS A 159 14.64 -26.28 16.07
C LYS A 159 13.31 -26.66 15.46
N LEU A 160 13.36 -27.30 14.30
CA LEU A 160 12.25 -27.96 13.65
C LEU A 160 12.53 -29.47 13.70
N GLU A 161 11.85 -30.19 14.58
CA GLU A 161 12.09 -31.62 14.81
C GLU A 161 10.99 -32.46 14.11
N MET A 162 11.38 -33.48 13.39
CA MET A 162 10.41 -34.47 12.88
C MET A 162 10.05 -35.44 14.00
N VAL A 163 8.74 -35.64 14.20
CA VAL A 163 8.20 -36.56 15.23
C VAL A 163 7.30 -37.60 14.59
N THR A 164 7.33 -38.82 15.17
CA THR A 164 6.58 -39.98 14.65
C THR A 164 5.32 -40.28 15.46
N ALA A 165 5.10 -39.59 16.57
CA ALA A 165 3.97 -39.86 17.48
C ALA A 165 3.35 -38.56 17.99
N GLY A 166 2.05 -38.58 18.24
CA GLY A 166 1.27 -37.48 18.79
C GLY A 166 0.17 -37.01 17.83
N THR A 167 -0.90 -36.45 18.38
CA THR A 167 -1.94 -35.78 17.59
C THR A 167 -1.43 -34.39 17.21
N PRO A 168 -1.38 -34.05 15.91
CA PRO A 168 -0.92 -32.73 15.49
C PRO A 168 -1.89 -31.63 15.97
N THR A 169 -1.32 -30.50 16.42
CA THR A 169 -2.11 -29.30 16.77
C THR A 169 -2.57 -28.55 15.53
N LEU A 170 -1.80 -28.63 14.44
CA LEU A 170 -2.10 -28.05 13.14
C LEU A 170 -1.95 -29.11 12.05
N THR A 171 -2.85 -29.10 11.07
CA THR A 171 -2.77 -29.97 9.90
C THR A 171 -2.99 -29.17 8.63
N VAL A 172 -2.06 -29.24 7.69
CA VAL A 172 -2.17 -28.62 6.36
C VAL A 172 -2.94 -29.56 5.43
N ASP A 173 -3.94 -29.02 4.75
CA ASP A 173 -4.70 -29.72 3.72
C ASP A 173 -4.38 -29.14 2.34
N ALA A 174 -3.34 -29.64 1.69
CA ALA A 174 -2.89 -29.17 0.38
C ALA A 174 -3.90 -29.45 -0.76
N THR A 175 -4.96 -30.23 -0.50
CA THR A 175 -6.01 -30.50 -1.48
C THR A 175 -7.11 -29.44 -1.48
N ALA A 176 -7.30 -28.74 -0.36
CA ALA A 176 -8.26 -27.65 -0.20
C ALA A 176 -7.64 -26.33 -0.71
N LYS A 177 -7.76 -26.11 -2.01
CA LYS A 177 -7.15 -24.98 -2.73
C LYS A 177 -8.11 -23.82 -2.87
N HIS A 178 -7.59 -22.59 -2.65
CA HIS A 178 -8.30 -21.33 -2.80
C HIS A 178 -7.68 -20.48 -3.93
N GLN A 179 -7.67 -19.15 -3.78
CA GLN A 179 -7.15 -18.24 -4.80
C GLN A 179 -5.62 -18.32 -4.92
N PRO A 180 -5.08 -18.04 -6.12
CA PRO A 180 -3.66 -17.80 -6.30
C PRO A 180 -3.28 -16.46 -5.67
N PHE A 181 -2.07 -16.38 -5.13
CA PHE A 181 -1.50 -15.17 -4.55
C PHE A 181 -0.31 -14.71 -5.39
N VAL A 182 -0.36 -13.48 -5.93
CA VAL A 182 0.64 -13.01 -6.90
C VAL A 182 1.89 -12.42 -6.26
N GLY A 183 1.79 -11.95 -5.00
CA GLY A 183 2.95 -11.46 -4.26
C GLY A 183 2.66 -10.25 -3.37
N PHE A 184 3.72 -9.81 -2.72
CA PHE A 184 3.75 -8.64 -1.85
C PHE A 184 4.45 -7.46 -2.52
N GLY A 185 4.18 -6.26 -2.01
CA GLY A 185 4.83 -5.04 -2.43
C GLY A 185 4.64 -3.88 -1.47
N GLY A 186 4.94 -2.68 -1.94
CA GLY A 186 4.74 -1.46 -1.18
C GLY A 186 4.76 -0.22 -2.06
N CYS A 187 4.48 0.94 -1.48
CA CYS A 187 4.41 2.19 -2.20
C CYS A 187 5.75 2.95 -2.16
N PHE A 188 6.19 3.39 -3.33
CA PHE A 188 7.25 4.38 -3.50
C PHE A 188 6.67 5.78 -3.26
N ASN A 189 7.38 6.62 -2.53
CA ASN A 189 6.99 8.02 -2.32
C ASN A 189 8.22 8.92 -2.17
N GLU A 190 8.04 10.24 -2.41
CA GLU A 190 9.15 11.20 -2.36
C GLU A 190 9.76 11.33 -0.96
N MET A 191 8.92 11.36 0.10
CA MET A 191 9.40 11.50 1.48
C MET A 191 10.24 10.31 1.92
N GLY A 192 9.95 9.10 1.45
CA GLY A 192 10.76 7.92 1.72
C GLY A 192 12.14 8.00 1.09
N TRP A 193 12.24 8.44 -0.17
CA TRP A 193 13.53 8.64 -0.82
C TRP A 193 14.32 9.78 -0.18
N ASP A 194 13.64 10.87 0.18
CA ASP A 194 14.24 11.97 0.89
C ASP A 194 14.76 11.56 2.28
N ALA A 195 14.02 10.71 2.98
CA ALA A 195 14.49 10.14 4.24
C ALA A 195 15.75 9.29 4.05
N LEU A 196 15.80 8.45 3.02
CA LEU A 196 16.98 7.65 2.70
C LEU A 196 18.20 8.49 2.32
N SER A 197 18.02 9.69 1.75
CA SER A 197 19.11 10.55 1.25
C SER A 197 20.09 11.02 2.33
N VAL A 198 19.73 10.96 3.63
CA VAL A 198 20.64 11.34 4.73
C VAL A 198 21.52 10.19 5.20
N LEU A 199 21.25 8.95 4.74
CA LEU A 199 21.99 7.75 5.10
C LEU A 199 23.26 7.58 4.25
N SER A 200 24.14 6.69 4.68
CA SER A 200 25.26 6.24 3.87
C SER A 200 24.77 5.44 2.64
N ALA A 201 25.57 5.38 1.59
CA ALA A 201 25.26 4.56 0.41
C ALA A 201 25.05 3.07 0.77
N ASP A 202 25.81 2.57 1.75
CA ASP A 202 25.68 1.19 2.25
C ASP A 202 24.34 0.97 2.96
N ASP A 203 23.88 1.92 3.78
CA ASP A 203 22.59 1.83 4.44
C ASP A 203 21.41 1.96 3.46
N VAL A 204 21.53 2.81 2.43
CA VAL A 204 20.55 2.86 1.34
C VAL A 204 20.51 1.53 0.60
N SER A 205 21.66 0.95 0.25
CA SER A 205 21.75 -0.36 -0.38
C SER A 205 21.14 -1.46 0.52
N LYS A 206 21.39 -1.39 1.83
CA LYS A 206 20.80 -2.29 2.81
C LYS A 206 19.27 -2.15 2.86
N ALA A 207 18.73 -0.93 2.84
CA ALA A 207 17.30 -0.71 2.82
C ALA A 207 16.65 -1.32 1.57
N MET A 208 17.26 -1.13 0.38
CA MET A 208 16.78 -1.74 -0.86
C MET A 208 16.82 -3.27 -0.80
N LYS A 209 17.89 -3.86 -0.28
CA LYS A 209 18.00 -5.31 -0.11
C LYS A 209 16.96 -5.85 0.88
N LEU A 210 16.77 -5.17 2.01
CA LEU A 210 15.74 -5.58 2.97
C LEU A 210 14.35 -5.67 2.32
N LEU A 211 13.98 -4.74 1.47
CA LEU A 211 12.66 -4.72 0.84
C LEU A 211 12.56 -5.70 -0.35
N PHE A 212 13.56 -5.72 -1.23
CA PHE A 212 13.42 -6.29 -2.56
C PHE A 212 14.25 -7.54 -2.82
N ASP A 213 15.29 -7.84 -2.04
CA ASP A 213 16.09 -9.04 -2.27
C ASP A 213 15.23 -10.30 -2.08
N ALA A 214 15.20 -11.15 -3.10
CA ALA A 214 14.32 -12.32 -3.13
C ALA A 214 14.79 -13.45 -2.20
N LYS A 215 16.06 -13.41 -1.75
CA LYS A 215 16.67 -14.45 -0.92
C LYS A 215 16.81 -14.02 0.54
N ASP A 216 17.33 -12.82 0.75
CA ASP A 216 17.72 -12.34 2.08
C ASP A 216 16.87 -11.15 2.57
N GLY A 217 15.86 -10.73 1.80
CA GLY A 217 14.95 -9.64 2.10
C GLY A 217 13.48 -10.05 2.18
N ALA A 218 12.59 -9.07 2.13
CA ALA A 218 11.15 -9.28 2.13
C ALA A 218 10.59 -9.70 0.76
N ASN A 219 11.45 -9.92 -0.26
CA ASN A 219 11.04 -10.46 -1.56
C ASN A 219 9.88 -9.68 -2.22
N PHE A 220 9.80 -8.35 -2.04
CA PHE A 220 8.73 -7.55 -2.63
C PHE A 220 8.82 -7.56 -4.16
N LEU A 221 7.73 -7.98 -4.79
CA LEU A 221 7.60 -8.11 -6.24
C LEU A 221 6.79 -6.98 -6.86
N TYR A 222 5.93 -6.32 -6.10
CA TYR A 222 5.07 -5.25 -6.59
C TYR A 222 5.48 -3.89 -6.04
N GLY A 223 5.43 -2.88 -6.89
CA GLY A 223 5.73 -1.49 -6.52
C GLY A 223 4.60 -0.56 -6.94
N ARG A 224 3.92 0.07 -5.98
CA ARG A 224 2.94 1.13 -6.22
C ARG A 224 3.64 2.46 -6.35
N LEU A 225 3.24 3.26 -7.32
CA LEU A 225 3.70 4.65 -7.45
C LEU A 225 2.51 5.62 -7.55
N PRO A 226 2.65 6.83 -7.01
CA PRO A 226 1.69 7.88 -7.25
C PRO A 226 1.85 8.41 -8.67
N MET A 227 0.74 8.79 -9.30
CA MET A 227 0.70 9.54 -10.54
C MET A 227 0.50 11.02 -10.17
N GLY A 228 1.59 11.79 -10.17
CA GLY A 228 1.68 13.07 -9.50
C GLY A 228 1.90 12.89 -7.99
N ALA A 229 1.46 13.87 -7.17
CA ALA A 229 1.65 13.81 -5.73
C ALA A 229 0.76 12.77 -5.05
N SER A 230 1.31 12.11 -4.02
CA SER A 230 0.55 11.51 -2.93
C SER A 230 0.65 12.38 -1.67
N ASP A 231 -0.02 11.99 -0.60
CA ASP A 231 0.10 12.62 0.73
C ASP A 231 1.49 12.45 1.36
N TYR A 232 2.34 11.56 0.83
CA TYR A 232 3.76 11.40 1.19
C TYR A 232 4.73 11.96 0.13
N SER A 233 4.27 12.90 -0.69
CA SER A 233 5.13 13.74 -1.53
C SER A 233 5.69 14.93 -0.73
N MET A 234 6.75 15.56 -1.23
CA MET A 234 7.36 16.75 -0.58
C MET A 234 6.45 17.98 -0.66
N SER A 235 5.56 18.04 -1.64
CA SER A 235 4.49 19.02 -1.79
C SER A 235 3.45 18.46 -2.77
N TRP A 236 2.25 19.05 -2.79
CA TRP A 236 1.23 18.71 -3.80
C TRP A 236 1.64 19.21 -5.18
N TYR A 237 1.49 18.36 -6.20
CA TYR A 237 1.76 18.67 -7.61
C TYR A 237 0.98 17.73 -8.53
N THR A 238 0.76 18.16 -9.75
CA THR A 238 0.31 17.30 -10.85
C THR A 238 1.31 17.35 -12.01
N LEU A 239 1.08 16.57 -13.03
CA LEU A 239 2.04 16.43 -14.14
C LEU A 239 1.69 17.30 -15.35
N ASP A 240 0.58 18.05 -15.25
CA ASP A 240 0.15 19.04 -16.25
C ASP A 240 -0.77 20.06 -15.58
N ASP A 241 -0.20 21.20 -15.18
CA ASP A 241 -0.94 22.28 -14.53
C ASP A 241 -1.41 23.35 -15.53
N THR A 242 -1.13 23.19 -16.84
CA THR A 242 -1.53 24.14 -17.90
C THR A 242 -3.03 24.07 -18.12
N VAL A 243 -3.73 25.16 -17.79
CA VAL A 243 -5.19 25.23 -17.87
C VAL A 243 -5.67 25.05 -19.31
N GLY A 244 -6.46 24.01 -19.54
CA GLY A 244 -7.05 23.74 -20.85
C GLY A 244 -6.12 23.01 -21.82
N ASP A 245 -5.02 22.45 -21.35
CA ASP A 245 -4.19 21.55 -22.17
C ASP A 245 -4.84 20.17 -22.29
N TYR A 246 -5.90 20.10 -23.07
CA TYR A 246 -6.62 18.85 -23.33
C TYR A 246 -5.81 17.87 -24.20
N ALA A 247 -4.74 18.32 -24.86
CA ALA A 247 -3.85 17.51 -25.69
C ALA A 247 -2.67 16.93 -24.88
N MET A 248 -2.49 17.35 -23.63
CA MET A 248 -1.34 16.98 -22.79
C MET A 248 0.03 17.31 -23.43
N ASP A 249 0.10 18.45 -24.12
CA ASP A 249 1.33 18.90 -24.77
C ASP A 249 2.37 19.36 -23.73
N ASP A 250 1.92 19.91 -22.60
CA ASP A 250 2.74 20.37 -21.48
C ASP A 250 2.94 19.29 -20.39
N PHE A 251 2.42 18.08 -20.59
CA PHE A 251 2.56 16.96 -19.65
C PHE A 251 4.04 16.62 -19.39
N SER A 252 4.45 16.56 -18.13
CA SER A 252 5.85 16.35 -17.77
C SER A 252 6.03 15.56 -16.48
N ILE A 253 6.89 14.53 -16.53
CA ILE A 253 7.38 13.77 -15.37
C ILE A 253 8.72 14.31 -14.83
N ALA A 254 9.09 15.56 -15.18
CA ALA A 254 10.39 16.13 -14.80
C ALA A 254 10.62 16.09 -13.28
N ARG A 255 9.58 16.37 -12.49
CA ARG A 255 9.66 16.28 -11.03
C ARG A 255 9.87 14.87 -10.51
N ASP A 256 9.22 13.88 -11.09
CA ASP A 256 9.37 12.48 -10.68
C ASP A 256 10.82 11.98 -10.88
N LYS A 257 11.55 12.59 -11.84
CA LYS A 257 12.96 12.27 -12.10
C LYS A 257 13.92 12.71 -10.98
N GLU A 258 13.46 13.58 -10.08
CA GLU A 258 14.30 14.06 -8.97
C GLU A 258 14.33 13.07 -7.78
N LYS A 259 13.20 12.47 -7.43
CA LYS A 259 13.10 11.62 -6.23
C LYS A 259 12.44 10.28 -6.49
N LEU A 260 11.28 10.23 -7.16
CA LEU A 260 10.49 9.03 -7.31
C LEU A 260 11.17 8.01 -8.23
N ILE A 261 11.58 8.41 -9.42
CA ILE A 261 12.27 7.55 -10.40
C ILE A 261 13.62 7.04 -9.88
N PRO A 262 14.48 7.84 -9.23
CA PRO A 262 15.69 7.33 -8.59
C PRO A 262 15.42 6.25 -7.53
N TYR A 263 14.37 6.40 -6.72
CA TYR A 263 13.99 5.40 -5.73
C TYR A 263 13.61 4.08 -6.41
N ILE A 264 12.76 4.14 -7.46
CA ILE A 264 12.34 2.96 -8.23
C ILE A 264 13.55 2.28 -8.88
N LYS A 265 14.44 3.06 -9.50
CA LYS A 265 15.67 2.52 -10.15
C LYS A 265 16.61 1.87 -9.13
N ALA A 266 16.71 2.39 -7.90
CA ALA A 266 17.47 1.75 -6.82
C ALA A 266 16.87 0.40 -6.41
N ALA A 267 15.54 0.29 -6.36
CA ALA A 267 14.85 -0.97 -6.10
C ALA A 267 15.06 -1.98 -7.25
N LEU A 268 14.92 -1.54 -8.51
CA LEU A 268 15.13 -2.38 -9.70
C LEU A 268 16.58 -2.86 -9.85
N ALA A 269 17.55 -2.14 -9.31
CA ALA A 269 18.95 -2.60 -9.26
C ALA A 269 19.13 -3.85 -8.37
N VAL A 270 18.25 -4.03 -7.36
CA VAL A 270 18.22 -5.22 -6.50
C VAL A 270 17.33 -6.30 -7.11
N ARG A 271 16.17 -5.91 -7.64
CA ARG A 271 15.16 -6.81 -8.19
C ARG A 271 14.61 -6.29 -9.53
N PRO A 272 15.20 -6.71 -10.66
CA PRO A 272 14.83 -6.18 -11.98
C PRO A 272 13.43 -6.53 -12.47
N ASP A 273 12.77 -7.54 -11.88
CA ASP A 273 11.44 -8.04 -12.27
C ASP A 273 10.28 -7.45 -11.47
N ILE A 274 10.52 -6.38 -10.69
CA ILE A 274 9.46 -5.66 -9.96
C ILE A 274 8.35 -5.25 -10.93
N LYS A 275 7.10 -5.55 -10.54
CA LYS A 275 5.88 -5.20 -11.25
C LYS A 275 5.37 -3.85 -10.75
N LEU A 276 5.55 -2.81 -11.55
CA LEU A 276 5.14 -1.45 -11.18
C LEU A 276 3.69 -1.20 -11.54
N TRP A 277 2.94 -0.54 -10.65
CA TRP A 277 1.57 -0.09 -10.89
C TRP A 277 1.33 1.27 -10.26
N ALA A 278 0.36 2.04 -10.76
CA ALA A 278 0.18 3.43 -10.35
C ALA A 278 -1.27 3.81 -10.09
N SER A 279 -1.46 4.83 -9.26
CA SER A 279 -2.74 5.51 -9.05
C SER A 279 -2.54 6.99 -8.75
N PRO A 280 -3.40 7.91 -9.23
CA PRO A 280 -3.39 9.31 -8.85
C PRO A 280 -4.12 9.52 -7.50
N TRP A 281 -3.62 10.44 -6.67
CA TRP A 281 -4.32 11.03 -5.52
C TRP A 281 -4.96 12.36 -5.89
N VAL A 282 -4.29 13.08 -6.79
CA VAL A 282 -4.69 14.40 -7.30
C VAL A 282 -4.79 14.38 -8.80
N VAL A 283 -5.58 15.28 -9.34
CA VAL A 283 -5.62 15.59 -10.78
C VAL A 283 -5.39 17.10 -10.95
N PRO A 284 -4.98 17.58 -12.14
CA PRO A 284 -4.85 19.00 -12.42
C PRO A 284 -6.08 19.79 -11.95
N SER A 285 -5.86 20.94 -11.31
CA SER A 285 -6.94 21.73 -10.72
C SER A 285 -7.98 22.19 -11.76
N TRP A 286 -7.54 22.39 -13.02
CA TRP A 286 -8.43 22.75 -14.11
C TRP A 286 -9.36 21.60 -14.54
N MET A 287 -9.07 20.35 -14.19
CA MET A 287 -9.95 19.19 -14.37
C MET A 287 -11.01 19.04 -13.27
N GLN A 288 -10.98 19.88 -12.25
CA GLN A 288 -11.86 19.80 -11.09
C GLN A 288 -12.86 20.95 -11.03
N SER A 289 -13.97 20.72 -10.33
CA SER A 289 -14.92 21.71 -9.86
C SER A 289 -15.05 21.56 -8.34
N GLY A 290 -14.33 22.40 -7.58
CA GLY A 290 -14.06 22.15 -6.18
C GLY A 290 -13.25 20.86 -5.98
N SER A 291 -13.71 19.95 -5.14
CA SER A 291 -13.11 18.62 -4.97
C SER A 291 -13.65 17.56 -5.95
N ASN A 292 -14.62 17.90 -6.80
CA ASN A 292 -15.22 16.92 -7.70
C ASN A 292 -14.51 16.92 -9.05
N MET A 293 -14.31 15.74 -9.61
CA MET A 293 -13.90 15.60 -11.01
C MET A 293 -14.97 16.20 -11.92
N LYS A 294 -14.57 17.00 -12.91
CA LYS A 294 -15.51 17.51 -13.93
C LYS A 294 -16.08 16.36 -14.76
N ASN A 295 -17.36 16.48 -15.13
CA ASN A 295 -18.09 15.43 -15.85
C ASN A 295 -18.42 15.85 -17.30
N ASP A 296 -17.53 16.54 -17.97
CA ASP A 296 -17.65 16.82 -19.39
C ASP A 296 -16.70 15.94 -20.21
N ALA A 297 -17.12 15.64 -21.45
CA ALA A 297 -16.40 14.70 -22.31
C ALA A 297 -14.96 15.12 -22.60
N GLN A 298 -14.72 16.43 -22.73
CA GLN A 298 -13.39 16.96 -23.03
C GLN A 298 -12.43 16.75 -21.87
N THR A 299 -12.87 17.04 -20.64
CA THR A 299 -12.07 16.84 -19.43
C THR A 299 -11.83 15.34 -19.16
N LEU A 300 -12.84 14.49 -19.30
CA LEU A 300 -12.67 13.05 -19.09
C LEU A 300 -11.76 12.42 -20.15
N GLY A 301 -11.86 12.85 -21.41
CA GLY A 301 -10.93 12.45 -22.47
C GLY A 301 -9.48 12.86 -22.18
N ALA A 302 -9.28 14.12 -21.75
CA ALA A 302 -7.97 14.63 -21.35
C ALA A 302 -7.40 13.85 -20.14
N HIS A 303 -8.23 13.49 -19.16
CA HIS A 303 -7.77 12.71 -18.02
C HIS A 303 -7.37 11.26 -18.40
N ALA A 304 -8.08 10.65 -19.35
CA ALA A 304 -7.66 9.36 -19.90
C ALA A 304 -6.32 9.47 -20.63
N LEU A 305 -6.12 10.56 -21.40
CA LEU A 305 -4.84 10.85 -22.06
C LEU A 305 -3.72 11.13 -21.05
N TYR A 306 -3.98 11.85 -19.97
CA TYR A 306 -3.05 12.08 -18.87
C TYR A 306 -2.49 10.76 -18.29
N MET A 307 -3.35 9.78 -18.06
CA MET A 307 -2.92 8.44 -17.60
C MET A 307 -2.12 7.70 -18.67
N ALA A 308 -2.53 7.80 -19.93
CA ALA A 308 -1.82 7.21 -21.05
C ALA A 308 -0.40 7.80 -21.18
N ARG A 309 -0.28 9.14 -21.12
CA ARG A 309 0.99 9.86 -21.16
C ARG A 309 1.90 9.43 -20.00
N PHE A 310 1.36 9.26 -18.79
CA PHE A 310 2.12 8.77 -17.66
C PHE A 310 2.78 7.41 -17.95
N VAL A 311 2.01 6.45 -18.45
CA VAL A 311 2.53 5.13 -18.81
C VAL A 311 3.63 5.22 -19.87
N GLU A 312 3.41 6.06 -20.89
CA GLU A 312 4.35 6.24 -22.02
C GLU A 312 5.64 6.94 -21.58
N GLU A 313 5.56 7.98 -20.74
CA GLU A 313 6.74 8.70 -20.27
C GLU A 313 7.56 7.85 -19.30
N TYR A 314 6.92 7.07 -18.42
CA TYR A 314 7.62 6.10 -17.57
C TYR A 314 8.29 4.99 -18.38
N ALA A 315 7.65 4.52 -19.45
CA ALA A 315 8.27 3.54 -20.34
C ALA A 315 9.55 4.07 -21.03
N LYS A 316 9.61 5.37 -21.35
CA LYS A 316 10.84 6.01 -21.89
C LYS A 316 11.97 6.05 -20.85
N GLU A 317 11.65 6.05 -19.55
CA GLU A 317 12.63 5.92 -18.46
C GLU A 317 13.05 4.47 -18.20
N GLY A 318 12.53 3.50 -18.98
CA GLY A 318 12.76 2.06 -18.79
C GLY A 318 11.89 1.45 -17.68
N LEU A 319 10.80 2.14 -17.27
CA LEU A 319 9.89 1.73 -16.21
C LEU A 319 8.55 1.29 -16.80
N THR A 320 8.33 -0.03 -16.90
CA THR A 320 7.09 -0.57 -17.45
C THR A 320 6.06 -0.77 -16.34
N LEU A 321 4.87 -0.18 -16.51
CA LEU A 321 3.76 -0.37 -15.61
C LEU A 321 2.90 -1.56 -16.05
N VAL A 322 2.55 -2.43 -15.08
CA VAL A 322 1.67 -3.59 -15.33
C VAL A 322 0.20 -3.25 -15.10
N ALA A 323 -0.11 -2.25 -14.27
CA ALA A 323 -1.49 -1.85 -13.99
C ALA A 323 -1.60 -0.35 -13.66
N ILE A 324 -2.80 0.18 -13.92
CA ILE A 324 -3.25 1.52 -13.50
C ILE A 324 -4.56 1.37 -12.74
N HIS A 325 -4.64 2.05 -11.59
CA HIS A 325 -5.85 2.26 -10.83
C HIS A 325 -6.29 3.72 -11.03
N PRO A 326 -7.44 4.00 -11.64
CA PRO A 326 -7.78 5.36 -12.14
C PRO A 326 -7.87 6.44 -11.08
N GLN A 327 -8.08 6.09 -9.81
CA GLN A 327 -8.13 7.03 -8.69
C GLN A 327 -7.86 6.33 -7.37
N ASN A 328 -7.08 6.99 -6.50
CA ASN A 328 -7.02 6.65 -5.09
C ASN A 328 -8.27 7.13 -4.38
N GLU A 329 -9.01 6.22 -3.73
CA GLU A 329 -10.20 6.51 -2.90
C GLU A 329 -11.23 7.41 -3.59
N PRO A 330 -11.80 6.99 -4.72
CA PRO A 330 -12.56 7.86 -5.63
C PRO A 330 -13.83 8.46 -5.01
N GLY A 331 -14.43 7.81 -4.02
CA GLY A 331 -15.64 8.30 -3.32
C GLY A 331 -15.36 9.15 -2.09
N TYR A 332 -14.10 9.28 -1.68
CA TYR A 332 -13.79 9.86 -0.37
C TYR A 332 -12.66 10.89 -0.37
N ALA A 333 -11.52 10.59 -1.03
CA ALA A 333 -10.32 11.41 -0.92
C ALA A 333 -10.37 12.71 -1.74
N ARG A 334 -9.23 13.25 -2.10
CA ARG A 334 -9.07 14.60 -2.66
C ARG A 334 -9.82 14.88 -3.94
N VAL A 335 -10.08 13.83 -4.75
CA VAL A 335 -10.84 13.96 -6.00
C VAL A 335 -12.03 13.02 -5.93
N HIS A 336 -13.20 13.61 -5.83
CA HIS A 336 -14.45 12.88 -5.71
C HIS A 336 -15.03 12.55 -7.08
N TRP A 337 -15.46 11.29 -7.20
CA TRP A 337 -16.17 10.77 -8.35
C TRP A 337 -17.55 10.29 -7.92
N THR A 338 -18.55 10.55 -8.73
CA THR A 338 -19.81 9.81 -8.59
C THR A 338 -19.63 8.40 -9.17
N GLN A 339 -20.42 7.46 -8.67
CA GLN A 339 -20.41 6.08 -9.14
C GLN A 339 -20.59 6.00 -10.67
N ALA A 340 -21.60 6.68 -11.20
CA ALA A 340 -21.90 6.67 -12.65
C ALA A 340 -20.75 7.25 -13.47
N GLN A 341 -20.18 8.37 -13.03
CA GLN A 341 -19.06 9.03 -13.68
C GLN A 341 -17.81 8.19 -13.72
N PHE A 342 -17.46 7.52 -12.61
CA PHE A 342 -16.26 6.69 -12.52
C PHE A 342 -16.35 5.48 -13.46
N ILE A 343 -17.51 4.84 -13.51
CA ILE A 343 -17.77 3.70 -14.40
C ILE A 343 -17.75 4.16 -15.87
N ASP A 344 -18.40 5.29 -16.18
CA ASP A 344 -18.40 5.86 -17.53
C ASP A 344 -16.98 6.25 -17.97
N PHE A 345 -16.18 6.83 -17.07
CA PHE A 345 -14.79 7.15 -17.35
C PHE A 345 -13.99 5.92 -17.79
N ILE A 346 -14.13 4.80 -17.07
CA ILE A 346 -13.40 3.58 -17.42
C ILE A 346 -13.84 3.03 -18.77
N LYS A 347 -15.14 2.92 -19.02
CA LYS A 347 -15.65 2.24 -20.21
C LYS A 347 -15.67 3.11 -21.48
N THR A 348 -15.84 4.43 -21.35
CA THR A 348 -16.01 5.34 -22.47
C THR A 348 -14.72 6.07 -22.84
N TYR A 349 -13.85 6.32 -21.86
CA TYR A 349 -12.64 7.12 -22.07
C TYR A 349 -11.36 6.32 -21.84
N LEU A 350 -11.10 5.83 -20.63
CA LEU A 350 -9.80 5.23 -20.27
C LEU A 350 -9.52 3.93 -21.04
N GLY A 351 -10.48 3.02 -21.04
CA GLY A 351 -10.34 1.73 -21.72
C GLY A 351 -10.10 1.87 -23.22
N PRO A 352 -10.95 2.64 -23.95
CA PRO A 352 -10.73 2.95 -25.36
C PRO A 352 -9.39 3.64 -25.63
N THR A 353 -9.00 4.65 -24.82
CA THR A 353 -7.70 5.35 -24.97
C THR A 353 -6.53 4.38 -24.84
N PHE A 354 -6.55 3.48 -23.86
CA PHE A 354 -5.48 2.47 -23.70
C PHE A 354 -5.44 1.49 -24.88
N ALA A 355 -6.61 1.08 -25.38
CA ALA A 355 -6.70 0.20 -26.55
C ALA A 355 -6.15 0.87 -27.82
N GLU A 356 -6.55 2.12 -28.09
CA GLU A 356 -6.11 2.90 -29.26
C GLU A 356 -4.60 3.14 -29.24
N ARG A 357 -4.04 3.47 -28.06
CA ARG A 357 -2.62 3.73 -27.87
C ARG A 357 -1.78 2.47 -27.65
N ASN A 358 -2.42 1.27 -27.71
CA ASN A 358 -1.77 -0.02 -27.52
C ASN A 358 -1.03 -0.15 -26.15
N ILE A 359 -1.55 0.51 -25.12
CA ILE A 359 -1.02 0.43 -23.75
C ILE A 359 -1.37 -0.94 -23.16
N LYS A 360 -0.37 -1.62 -22.59
CA LYS A 360 -0.50 -2.98 -22.05
C LYS A 360 -0.78 -3.01 -20.55
N ALA A 361 -0.66 -1.89 -19.86
CA ALA A 361 -1.03 -1.80 -18.45
C ALA A 361 -2.51 -2.13 -18.28
N GLU A 362 -2.80 -3.03 -17.36
CA GLU A 362 -4.17 -3.41 -17.02
C GLU A 362 -4.88 -2.31 -16.23
N ILE A 363 -6.19 -2.19 -16.39
CA ILE A 363 -7.01 -1.27 -15.60
C ILE A 363 -7.64 -2.04 -14.45
N TYR A 364 -7.31 -1.63 -13.23
CA TYR A 364 -7.97 -2.07 -12.00
C TYR A 364 -8.95 -0.99 -11.53
N CYS A 365 -10.10 -1.38 -11.00
CA CYS A 365 -11.14 -0.44 -10.60
C CYS A 365 -10.78 0.30 -9.31
N GLY A 366 -9.92 1.33 -9.40
CA GLY A 366 -9.54 2.20 -8.30
C GLY A 366 -8.77 1.53 -7.16
N THR A 367 -8.56 2.28 -6.08
CA THR A 367 -8.11 1.77 -4.77
C THR A 367 -9.11 2.23 -3.71
N MET A 368 -10.08 1.38 -3.43
CA MET A 368 -11.29 1.68 -2.67
C MET A 368 -11.05 1.58 -1.16
N SER A 369 -11.46 2.57 -0.34
CA SER A 369 -11.17 2.59 1.09
C SER A 369 -12.39 2.76 2.00
N LYS A 370 -13.44 3.46 1.54
CA LYS A 370 -14.55 3.87 2.39
C LYS A 370 -15.88 3.24 2.01
N ASP A 371 -16.57 2.69 3.02
CA ASP A 371 -17.95 2.24 2.89
C ASP A 371 -18.94 3.37 3.30
N PRO A 372 -20.04 3.61 2.60
CA PRO A 372 -20.49 2.88 1.40
C PRO A 372 -19.99 3.46 0.06
N ASP A 373 -19.34 4.63 0.05
CA ASP A 373 -19.07 5.40 -1.17
C ASP A 373 -18.24 4.59 -2.18
N ASP A 374 -17.04 4.18 -1.79
CA ASP A 374 -16.16 3.38 -2.64
C ASP A 374 -16.70 1.96 -2.89
N THR A 375 -17.34 1.37 -1.87
CA THR A 375 -17.97 0.05 -2.02
C THR A 375 -19.06 0.05 -3.09
N ASN A 376 -19.85 1.12 -3.17
CA ASN A 376 -20.90 1.26 -4.18
C ASN A 376 -20.29 1.40 -5.58
N ILE A 377 -19.22 2.18 -5.73
CA ILE A 377 -18.48 2.31 -7.01
C ILE A 377 -17.98 0.92 -7.45
N ALA A 378 -17.27 0.20 -6.59
CA ALA A 378 -16.70 -1.10 -6.92
C ALA A 378 -17.77 -2.15 -7.27
N LYS A 379 -18.86 -2.24 -6.48
CA LYS A 379 -19.97 -3.16 -6.73
C LYS A 379 -20.69 -2.86 -8.04
N ALA A 380 -20.93 -1.58 -8.34
CA ALA A 380 -21.61 -1.19 -9.56
C ALA A 380 -20.71 -1.42 -10.79
N ALA A 381 -19.40 -1.12 -10.69
CA ALA A 381 -18.44 -1.45 -11.75
C ALA A 381 -18.40 -2.95 -12.04
N ALA A 382 -18.42 -3.81 -10.99
CA ALA A 382 -18.46 -5.26 -11.11
C ALA A 382 -19.74 -5.81 -11.77
N MET A 383 -20.80 -5.01 -11.84
CA MET A 383 -22.08 -5.37 -12.48
C MET A 383 -22.24 -4.71 -13.87
N ASP A 384 -21.40 -3.77 -14.26
CA ASP A 384 -21.43 -3.13 -15.59
C ASP A 384 -20.60 -3.96 -16.58
N ALA A 385 -21.29 -4.67 -17.47
CA ALA A 385 -20.64 -5.57 -18.44
C ALA A 385 -19.71 -4.85 -19.42
N ASP A 386 -19.97 -3.58 -19.73
CA ASP A 386 -19.13 -2.79 -20.64
C ASP A 386 -17.87 -2.29 -19.93
N ALA A 387 -17.97 -1.88 -18.68
CA ALA A 387 -16.79 -1.54 -17.87
C ALA A 387 -15.90 -2.77 -17.62
N MET A 388 -16.51 -3.94 -17.36
CA MET A 388 -15.78 -5.19 -17.13
C MET A 388 -15.03 -5.73 -18.36
N LYS A 389 -15.27 -5.20 -19.56
CA LYS A 389 -14.41 -5.49 -20.74
C LYS A 389 -12.98 -4.97 -20.52
N TYR A 390 -12.85 -3.86 -19.80
CA TYR A 390 -11.59 -3.17 -19.54
C TYR A 390 -11.04 -3.46 -18.14
N ILE A 391 -11.90 -3.62 -17.13
CA ILE A 391 -11.48 -3.90 -15.74
C ILE A 391 -10.93 -5.33 -15.64
N LYS A 392 -9.69 -5.45 -15.15
CA LYS A 392 -8.99 -6.72 -14.94
C LYS A 392 -8.92 -7.12 -13.48
N GLY A 393 -9.22 -6.20 -12.56
CA GLY A 393 -9.23 -6.45 -11.13
C GLY A 393 -9.77 -5.26 -10.34
N PHE A 394 -9.79 -5.41 -9.03
CA PHE A 394 -10.23 -4.40 -8.08
C PHE A 394 -9.11 -4.12 -7.08
N GLY A 395 -8.93 -2.85 -6.73
CA GLY A 395 -8.08 -2.44 -5.59
C GLY A 395 -8.97 -2.12 -4.40
N VAL A 396 -8.62 -2.63 -3.24
CA VAL A 396 -9.30 -2.33 -1.97
C VAL A 396 -8.28 -2.13 -0.86
N GLN A 397 -8.62 -1.30 0.12
CA GLN A 397 -7.70 -0.94 1.19
C GLN A 397 -8.42 -0.56 2.48
N TRP A 398 -7.65 -0.34 3.56
CA TRP A 398 -8.08 0.14 4.89
C TRP A 398 -9.24 -0.68 5.50
N ASN A 399 -10.46 -0.21 5.35
CA ASN A 399 -11.62 -0.78 6.06
C ASN A 399 -12.56 -1.60 5.16
N LEU A 400 -12.19 -1.84 3.88
CA LEU A 400 -13.07 -2.52 2.91
C LEU A 400 -12.85 -4.02 2.78
N GLN A 401 -12.28 -4.69 3.77
CA GLN A 401 -12.08 -6.15 3.75
C GLN A 401 -13.39 -6.90 3.50
N ALA A 402 -14.51 -6.46 4.06
CA ALA A 402 -15.82 -7.08 3.87
C ALA A 402 -16.31 -7.09 2.41
N ALA A 403 -15.79 -6.21 1.55
CA ALA A 403 -16.15 -6.17 0.13
C ALA A 403 -15.39 -7.21 -0.72
N VAL A 404 -14.29 -7.76 -0.21
CA VAL A 404 -13.35 -8.60 -0.96
C VAL A 404 -14.03 -9.82 -1.57
N ALA A 405 -14.75 -10.62 -0.77
CA ALA A 405 -15.35 -11.87 -1.26
C ALA A 405 -16.32 -11.66 -2.43
N GLY A 406 -17.13 -10.58 -2.39
CA GLY A 406 -18.04 -10.23 -3.47
C GLY A 406 -17.35 -9.78 -4.76
N LEU A 407 -16.23 -9.06 -4.64
CA LEU A 407 -15.43 -8.60 -5.76
C LEU A 407 -14.55 -9.73 -6.33
N ALA A 408 -13.98 -10.57 -5.48
CA ALA A 408 -13.16 -11.72 -5.87
C ALA A 408 -13.93 -12.76 -6.69
N ALA A 409 -15.25 -12.81 -6.53
CA ALA A 409 -16.12 -13.62 -7.38
C ALA A 409 -16.23 -13.10 -8.84
N LYS A 410 -15.74 -11.89 -9.13
CA LYS A 410 -15.82 -11.23 -10.45
C LYS A 410 -14.46 -11.09 -11.13
N ALA A 411 -13.42 -10.73 -10.38
CA ALA A 411 -12.06 -10.54 -10.88
C ALA A 411 -11.06 -10.55 -9.71
N PRO A 412 -9.74 -10.67 -9.96
CA PRO A 412 -8.71 -10.54 -8.93
C PRO A 412 -8.86 -9.29 -8.08
N VAL A 413 -8.59 -9.40 -6.79
CA VAL A 413 -8.65 -8.29 -5.83
C VAL A 413 -7.28 -8.10 -5.20
N TRP A 414 -6.73 -6.89 -5.29
CA TRP A 414 -5.51 -6.53 -4.57
C TRP A 414 -5.85 -5.70 -3.33
N GLN A 415 -5.26 -6.07 -2.20
CA GLN A 415 -5.14 -5.15 -1.08
C GLN A 415 -4.03 -4.15 -1.44
N THR A 416 -4.43 -2.91 -1.68
CA THR A 416 -3.59 -1.90 -2.33
C THR A 416 -2.86 -0.98 -1.35
N GLU A 417 -3.27 -0.97 -0.08
CA GLU A 417 -2.68 -0.11 0.94
C GLU A 417 -2.94 -0.67 2.33
N HIS A 418 -1.91 -1.29 2.92
CA HIS A 418 -1.96 -1.81 4.28
C HIS A 418 -2.16 -0.68 5.29
N LYS A 419 -3.08 -0.87 6.22
CA LYS A 419 -3.25 0.03 7.36
C LYS A 419 -2.05 -0.07 8.28
N CYS A 420 -1.08 0.82 8.10
CA CYS A 420 0.23 0.74 8.74
C CYS A 420 0.30 1.39 10.14
N GLY A 421 -0.83 1.53 10.82
CA GLY A 421 -0.90 2.17 12.15
C GLY A 421 -0.57 3.66 12.12
N ASN A 422 -1.37 4.46 12.78
CA ASN A 422 -1.11 5.88 13.04
C ASN A 422 -0.67 6.01 14.49
N TYR A 423 0.37 6.76 14.78
CA TYR A 423 0.99 6.82 16.11
C TYR A 423 0.01 7.10 17.26
N ASN A 424 -0.95 7.96 17.03
CA ASN A 424 -1.96 8.33 18.02
C ASN A 424 -3.32 7.68 17.76
N PHE A 425 -3.35 6.60 16.98
CA PHE A 425 -4.59 5.99 16.53
C PHE A 425 -4.84 4.68 17.26
N SER A 426 -5.95 4.64 18.03
CA SER A 426 -6.41 3.42 18.64
C SER A 426 -7.02 2.50 17.58
N THR A 427 -6.53 1.28 17.47
CA THR A 427 -7.10 0.28 16.56
C THR A 427 -7.77 -0.85 17.35
N PRO A 428 -8.79 -1.51 16.80
CA PRO A 428 -9.42 -2.65 17.49
C PRO A 428 -8.50 -3.88 17.60
N TYR A 429 -7.38 -3.89 16.86
CA TYR A 429 -6.41 -4.99 16.86
C TYR A 429 -5.38 -4.87 17.99
N TRP A 430 -5.24 -3.67 18.60
CA TRP A 430 -4.22 -3.45 19.61
C TRP A 430 -4.67 -3.90 20.99
N ASP A 431 -3.80 -4.60 21.64
CA ASP A 431 -3.84 -4.77 23.09
C ASP A 431 -3.35 -3.47 23.76
N GLN A 432 -4.29 -2.61 24.14
CA GLN A 432 -4.00 -1.29 24.72
C GLN A 432 -3.14 -1.37 25.98
N SER A 433 -3.18 -2.49 26.71
CA SER A 433 -2.36 -2.69 27.92
C SER A 433 -0.86 -2.86 27.60
N ARG A 434 -0.55 -3.22 26.37
CA ARG A 434 0.81 -3.48 25.86
C ARG A 434 1.37 -2.34 25.00
N TYR A 435 0.53 -1.41 24.58
CA TYR A 435 0.91 -0.30 23.72
C TYR A 435 1.81 0.71 24.43
N SER A 436 2.84 1.21 23.73
CA SER A 436 3.74 2.26 24.20
C SER A 436 3.77 3.43 23.22
N SER A 437 3.17 4.54 23.59
CA SER A 437 3.19 5.77 22.78
C SER A 437 4.57 6.44 22.68
N SER A 438 5.52 6.04 23.54
CA SER A 438 6.89 6.57 23.50
C SER A 438 7.77 5.95 22.41
N LYS A 439 7.36 4.82 21.84
CA LYS A 439 8.11 4.08 20.80
C LYS A 439 7.18 3.53 19.71
N PRO A 440 6.29 4.33 19.12
CA PRO A 440 5.26 3.80 18.22
C PRO A 440 5.83 3.10 16.99
N GLN A 441 6.91 3.60 16.38
CA GLN A 441 7.50 3.01 15.18
C GLN A 441 8.12 1.63 15.43
N ASN A 442 8.58 1.41 16.66
CA ASN A 442 9.28 0.20 17.08
C ASN A 442 8.45 -0.66 18.03
N ASP A 443 7.18 -0.33 18.25
CA ASP A 443 6.33 -1.13 19.12
C ASP A 443 6.02 -2.47 18.43
N HIS A 444 6.23 -3.55 19.16
CA HIS A 444 6.00 -4.91 18.69
C HIS A 444 4.54 -5.15 18.28
N LEU A 445 3.60 -4.44 18.91
CA LEU A 445 2.17 -4.52 18.55
C LEU A 445 1.88 -4.18 17.09
N TYR A 446 2.66 -3.30 16.45
CA TYR A 446 2.51 -3.03 15.02
C TYR A 446 2.89 -4.25 14.16
N GLY A 447 3.83 -5.07 14.63
CA GLY A 447 4.15 -6.34 13.97
C GLY A 447 3.03 -7.37 14.15
N GLU A 448 2.47 -7.50 15.34
CA GLU A 448 1.34 -8.39 15.63
C GLU A 448 0.09 -7.96 14.85
N GLU A 449 -0.23 -6.66 14.83
CA GLU A 449 -1.33 -6.10 14.03
C GLU A 449 -1.12 -6.37 12.54
N SER A 450 0.09 -6.15 12.03
CA SER A 450 0.42 -6.39 10.61
C SER A 450 0.25 -7.85 10.24
N TRP A 451 0.72 -8.79 11.09
CA TRP A 451 0.55 -10.22 10.84
C TRP A 451 -0.93 -10.60 10.73
N GLN A 452 -1.76 -10.13 11.68
CA GLN A 452 -3.19 -10.42 11.70
C GLN A 452 -3.91 -9.81 10.47
N LEU A 453 -3.63 -8.54 10.15
CA LEU A 453 -4.21 -7.88 8.98
C LEU A 453 -3.85 -8.60 7.68
N ILE A 454 -2.58 -8.94 7.47
CA ILE A 454 -2.15 -9.66 6.26
C ILE A 454 -2.91 -10.98 6.14
N ARG A 455 -2.94 -11.77 7.21
CA ARG A 455 -3.65 -13.05 7.26
C ARG A 455 -5.13 -12.88 6.93
N ASP A 456 -5.80 -11.93 7.59
CA ASP A 456 -7.24 -11.74 7.47
C ASP A 456 -7.67 -11.28 6.07
N TRP A 457 -6.90 -10.39 5.45
CA TRP A 457 -7.14 -9.97 4.07
C TRP A 457 -6.93 -11.10 3.05
N ILE A 458 -5.89 -11.91 3.24
CA ILE A 458 -5.62 -13.05 2.35
C ILE A 458 -6.74 -14.09 2.47
N VAL A 459 -7.18 -14.41 3.68
CA VAL A 459 -8.30 -15.32 3.92
C VAL A 459 -9.62 -14.77 3.36
N ALA A 460 -9.81 -13.44 3.35
CA ALA A 460 -10.96 -12.81 2.72
C ALA A 460 -10.97 -12.95 1.18
N GLY A 461 -9.84 -13.28 0.54
CA GLY A 461 -9.78 -13.60 -0.88
C GLY A 461 -8.91 -12.67 -1.74
N VAL A 462 -8.02 -11.82 -1.15
CA VAL A 462 -7.13 -10.99 -1.96
C VAL A 462 -6.03 -11.82 -2.62
N ASN A 463 -5.65 -11.39 -3.84
CA ASN A 463 -4.63 -12.04 -4.66
C ASN A 463 -3.25 -11.40 -4.54
N GLY A 464 -3.16 -10.19 -4.00
CA GLY A 464 -1.92 -9.44 -3.80
C GLY A 464 -2.05 -8.49 -2.61
N TYR A 465 -0.92 -8.09 -2.03
CA TYR A 465 -0.90 -7.31 -0.80
C TYR A 465 0.21 -6.26 -0.80
N SER A 466 -0.12 -5.00 -0.53
CA SER A 466 0.84 -3.90 -0.56
C SER A 466 0.92 -3.16 0.77
N ALA A 467 2.13 -2.96 1.26
CA ALA A 467 2.41 -1.99 2.30
C ALA A 467 2.08 -0.58 1.80
N TRP A 468 1.62 0.32 2.69
CA TRP A 468 1.53 1.72 2.33
C TRP A 468 2.94 2.31 2.27
N ASN A 469 3.52 2.67 3.38
CA ASN A 469 4.85 3.27 3.39
C ASN A 469 5.94 2.21 3.56
N MET A 470 6.80 2.04 2.55
CA MET A 470 7.99 1.21 2.68
C MET A 470 9.05 1.87 3.56
N VAL A 471 9.28 3.17 3.36
CA VAL A 471 10.28 3.96 4.10
C VAL A 471 9.69 5.32 4.45
N LEU A 472 9.88 5.77 5.70
CA LEU A 472 9.67 7.14 6.16
C LEU A 472 10.77 7.52 7.16
N ASP A 473 10.80 8.77 7.58
CA ASP A 473 11.58 9.15 8.77
C ASP A 473 10.80 8.86 10.07
N THR A 474 11.43 9.10 11.22
CA THR A 474 10.84 8.86 12.54
C THR A 474 9.66 9.77 12.87
N ILE A 475 9.39 10.82 12.11
CA ILE A 475 8.23 11.68 12.26
C ILE A 475 7.02 11.07 11.55
N GLY A 476 7.22 10.49 10.37
CA GLY A 476 6.22 9.80 9.57
C GLY A 476 5.02 10.67 9.17
N MET A 477 5.18 12.00 9.12
CA MET A 477 4.09 12.94 8.91
C MET A 477 3.79 13.15 7.42
N SER A 478 2.54 12.91 7.02
CA SER A 478 2.06 13.18 5.67
C SER A 478 1.78 14.68 5.44
N LEU A 479 1.55 15.07 4.19
CA LEU A 479 1.07 16.42 3.85
C LEU A 479 -0.30 16.73 4.47
N ASP A 480 -1.12 15.73 4.72
CA ASP A 480 -2.42 15.84 5.37
C ASP A 480 -2.34 15.78 6.90
N ARG A 481 -1.13 15.81 7.46
CA ARG A 481 -0.88 15.78 8.91
C ARG A 481 -1.26 14.48 9.60
N TRP A 482 -1.21 13.36 8.88
CA TRP A 482 -1.36 12.03 9.44
C TRP A 482 0.03 11.46 9.76
N PRO A 483 0.39 11.20 11.03
CA PRO A 483 1.59 10.45 11.36
C PRO A 483 1.34 8.96 11.10
N GLN A 484 2.21 8.32 10.33
CA GLN A 484 2.09 6.89 10.00
C GLN A 484 3.41 6.16 10.17
N ASN A 485 3.32 4.84 10.36
CA ASN A 485 4.45 3.96 10.37
C ASN A 485 4.89 3.58 8.96
N ALA A 486 6.15 3.13 8.87
CA ALA A 486 6.72 2.50 7.69
C ALA A 486 7.37 1.18 8.07
N LEU A 487 7.68 0.36 7.08
CA LEU A 487 8.40 -0.90 7.29
C LEU A 487 9.86 -0.64 7.71
N LEU A 488 10.47 0.38 7.12
CA LEU A 488 11.80 0.88 7.48
C LEU A 488 11.68 2.34 7.87
N THR A 489 12.34 2.73 8.95
CA THR A 489 12.29 4.11 9.45
C THR A 489 13.69 4.69 9.50
N VAL A 490 13.84 5.95 9.12
CA VAL A 490 15.12 6.66 9.16
C VAL A 490 15.13 7.67 10.31
N ASP A 491 16.01 7.46 11.27
CA ASP A 491 16.38 8.51 12.21
C ASP A 491 17.35 9.48 11.52
N ARG A 492 16.80 10.63 11.10
CA ARG A 492 17.59 11.65 10.37
C ARG A 492 18.70 12.25 11.21
N SER A 493 18.49 12.37 12.53
CA SER A 493 19.48 12.98 13.45
C SER A 493 20.66 12.05 13.71
N ALA A 494 20.37 10.77 13.93
CA ALA A 494 21.38 9.73 14.12
C ALA A 494 21.91 9.16 12.80
N LYS A 495 21.32 9.52 11.65
CA LYS A 495 21.58 8.94 10.32
C LYS A 495 21.54 7.42 10.35
N LYS A 496 20.49 6.87 10.94
CA LYS A 496 20.37 5.44 11.21
C LYS A 496 19.12 4.86 10.57
N LEU A 497 19.30 3.73 9.88
CA LEU A 497 18.19 2.90 9.41
C LEU A 497 17.66 2.04 10.57
N ILE A 498 16.35 2.07 10.77
CA ILE A 498 15.61 1.29 11.77
C ILE A 498 14.67 0.34 11.03
N VAL A 499 14.78 -0.95 11.33
CA VAL A 499 13.88 -1.99 10.82
C VAL A 499 12.76 -2.19 11.84
N THR A 500 11.51 -2.03 11.40
CA THR A 500 10.36 -2.08 12.32
C THR A 500 9.83 -3.51 12.50
N PRO A 501 9.08 -3.80 13.57
CA PRO A 501 8.41 -5.09 13.74
C PRO A 501 7.44 -5.42 12.60
N ALA A 502 6.76 -4.42 12.03
CA ALA A 502 5.88 -4.60 10.87
C ALA A 502 6.63 -5.14 9.64
N TYR A 503 7.87 -4.68 9.40
CA TYR A 503 8.71 -5.24 8.33
C TYR A 503 8.89 -6.76 8.48
N TYR A 504 9.14 -7.23 9.70
CA TYR A 504 9.34 -8.66 9.91
C TYR A 504 8.05 -9.46 9.73
N ALA A 505 6.89 -8.91 10.11
CA ALA A 505 5.61 -9.54 9.79
C ALA A 505 5.43 -9.69 8.27
N PHE A 506 5.67 -8.63 7.50
CA PHE A 506 5.65 -8.71 6.03
C PHE A 506 6.66 -9.72 5.48
N ARG A 507 7.91 -9.71 5.98
CA ARG A 507 8.96 -10.60 5.50
C ARG A 507 8.62 -12.07 5.72
N HIS A 508 8.01 -12.44 6.85
CA HIS A 508 7.53 -13.78 7.11
C HIS A 508 6.59 -14.26 6.01
N PHE A 509 5.55 -13.49 5.71
CA PHE A 509 4.61 -13.84 4.65
C PHE A 509 5.22 -13.81 3.23
N SER A 510 6.18 -12.93 2.96
CA SER A 510 6.58 -12.64 1.58
C SER A 510 7.83 -13.38 1.12
N GLN A 511 8.80 -13.63 2.01
CA GLN A 511 10.12 -14.13 1.59
C GLN A 511 10.08 -15.49 0.91
N TYR A 512 9.27 -16.41 1.40
CA TYR A 512 9.22 -17.78 0.90
C TYR A 512 8.07 -18.03 -0.08
N LEU A 513 7.19 -17.05 -0.29
CA LEU A 513 6.12 -17.17 -1.26
C LEU A 513 6.64 -16.92 -2.68
N GLN A 514 6.34 -17.85 -3.56
CA GLN A 514 6.57 -17.70 -4.99
C GLN A 514 5.33 -17.07 -5.65
N PRO A 515 5.50 -16.30 -6.74
CA PRO A 515 4.36 -15.79 -7.50
C PRO A 515 3.41 -16.92 -7.91
N ASN A 516 2.11 -16.71 -7.71
CA ASN A 516 1.04 -17.69 -7.93
C ASN A 516 1.04 -18.89 -6.95
N ALA A 517 1.64 -18.75 -5.77
CA ALA A 517 1.39 -19.67 -4.67
C ALA A 517 -0.11 -19.75 -4.38
N ILE A 518 -0.60 -20.94 -4.11
CA ILE A 518 -2.04 -21.16 -3.88
C ILE A 518 -2.31 -21.18 -2.36
N LEU A 519 -3.25 -20.37 -1.90
CA LEU A 519 -3.74 -20.48 -0.53
C LEU A 519 -4.38 -21.85 -0.33
N ILE A 520 -4.02 -22.54 0.77
CA ILE A 520 -4.52 -23.87 1.14
C ILE A 520 -4.97 -23.88 2.61
N ASP A 521 -5.78 -24.85 2.99
CA ASP A 521 -6.33 -24.92 4.35
C ASP A 521 -5.31 -25.36 5.40
N VAL A 522 -5.42 -24.75 6.58
CA VAL A 522 -4.80 -25.22 7.83
C VAL A 522 -5.91 -25.48 8.84
N LYS A 523 -5.97 -26.69 9.38
CA LYS A 523 -6.90 -27.10 10.44
C LYS A 523 -6.22 -27.01 11.81
N GLY A 524 -6.97 -26.68 12.85
CA GLY A 524 -6.50 -26.62 14.24
C GLY A 524 -6.37 -25.22 14.82
N SER A 525 -6.14 -24.20 14.02
CA SER A 525 -6.09 -22.80 14.49
C SER A 525 -6.54 -21.83 13.40
N THR A 526 -7.16 -20.72 13.80
CA THR A 526 -7.40 -19.55 12.95
C THR A 526 -6.20 -18.60 12.91
N ASP A 527 -5.22 -18.78 13.79
CA ASP A 527 -3.99 -18.00 13.84
C ASP A 527 -2.87 -18.69 13.03
N ALA A 528 -3.25 -19.43 11.98
CA ALA A 528 -2.36 -20.06 11.01
C ALA A 528 -2.91 -19.92 9.59
N ILE A 529 -2.01 -19.93 8.60
CA ILE A 529 -2.33 -19.87 7.17
C ILE A 529 -1.23 -20.60 6.40
N ALA A 530 -1.57 -21.26 5.29
CA ALA A 530 -0.58 -21.97 4.49
C ALA A 530 -0.75 -21.72 2.99
N PHE A 531 0.36 -21.87 2.26
CA PHE A 531 0.43 -21.71 0.82
C PHE A 531 1.19 -22.87 0.19
N LEU A 532 0.69 -23.33 -0.94
CA LEU A 532 1.37 -24.27 -1.81
C LEU A 532 2.07 -23.48 -2.93
N ASN A 533 3.39 -23.46 -2.93
CA ASN A 533 4.19 -22.85 -3.98
C ASN A 533 4.12 -23.65 -5.29
N PRO A 534 4.38 -23.02 -6.46
CA PRO A 534 4.47 -23.72 -7.76
C PRO A 534 5.51 -24.83 -7.82
N ASP A 535 6.59 -24.76 -7.03
CA ASP A 535 7.60 -25.82 -6.92
C ASP A 535 7.19 -26.99 -6.02
N GLY A 536 6.02 -26.95 -5.44
CA GLY A 536 5.47 -27.96 -4.53
C GLY A 536 5.85 -27.76 -3.07
N SER A 537 6.68 -26.78 -2.72
CA SER A 537 6.94 -26.47 -1.31
C SER A 537 5.73 -25.83 -0.63
N ILE A 538 5.60 -26.05 0.68
CA ILE A 538 4.52 -25.47 1.49
C ILE A 538 5.11 -24.49 2.50
N VAL A 539 4.57 -23.27 2.49
CA VAL A 539 4.86 -22.22 3.46
C VAL A 539 3.69 -22.15 4.45
N THR A 540 3.97 -22.32 5.74
CA THR A 540 2.96 -22.19 6.80
C THR A 540 3.37 -21.06 7.74
N GLU A 541 2.47 -20.07 7.90
CA GLU A 541 2.60 -18.95 8.82
C GLU A 541 1.76 -19.20 10.05
N ILE A 542 2.32 -18.98 11.23
CA ILE A 542 1.67 -19.27 12.52
C ILE A 542 1.92 -18.09 13.45
N TYR A 543 0.87 -17.64 14.14
CA TYR A 543 0.96 -16.60 15.17
C TYR A 543 0.52 -17.13 16.53
N ASN A 544 1.33 -16.86 17.54
CA ASN A 544 1.02 -17.14 18.93
C ASN A 544 0.74 -15.84 19.69
N LYS A 545 -0.54 -15.55 19.91
CA LYS A 545 -0.99 -14.38 20.70
C LYS A 545 -0.93 -14.58 22.21
N GLY A 546 -0.50 -15.76 22.66
CA GLY A 546 -0.39 -16.12 24.08
C GLY A 546 0.83 -15.52 24.77
N ALA A 547 0.72 -15.31 26.08
CA ALA A 547 1.81 -14.76 26.93
C ALA A 547 2.95 -15.75 27.21
N ALA A 548 2.86 -17.01 26.76
CA ALA A 548 3.90 -18.02 26.86
C ALA A 548 4.20 -18.60 25.47
N ALA A 549 5.40 -19.14 25.28
CA ALA A 549 5.72 -19.90 24.08
C ALA A 549 4.75 -21.09 23.92
N SER A 550 4.36 -21.37 22.68
CA SER A 550 3.41 -22.44 22.33
C SER A 550 4.15 -23.58 21.65
N ALA A 551 4.20 -24.73 22.32
CA ALA A 551 4.63 -25.97 21.69
C ALA A 551 3.62 -26.38 20.61
N THR A 552 4.08 -26.43 19.36
CA THR A 552 3.23 -26.65 18.17
C THR A 552 3.69 -27.90 17.45
N THR A 553 2.73 -28.71 17.01
CA THR A 553 2.96 -29.82 16.10
C THR A 553 2.20 -29.58 14.81
N LEU A 554 2.93 -29.52 13.67
CA LEU A 554 2.40 -29.25 12.33
C LEU A 554 2.51 -30.51 11.48
N GLN A 555 1.38 -31.03 11.01
CA GLN A 555 1.35 -32.12 10.03
C GLN A 555 1.27 -31.56 8.61
N VAL A 556 2.20 -32.00 7.76
CA VAL A 556 2.22 -31.72 6.32
C VAL A 556 2.37 -33.08 5.61
N GLY A 557 1.34 -33.48 4.88
CA GLY A 557 1.28 -34.84 4.29
C GLY A 557 1.42 -35.93 5.37
N SER A 558 2.41 -36.79 5.23
CA SER A 558 2.73 -37.86 6.20
C SER A 558 3.71 -37.46 7.29
N THR A 559 4.30 -36.26 7.22
CA THR A 559 5.35 -35.82 8.14
C THR A 559 4.77 -34.86 9.18
N THR A 560 5.15 -35.05 10.44
CA THR A 560 4.81 -34.15 11.54
C THR A 560 6.06 -33.48 12.06
N TYR A 561 6.01 -32.17 12.18
CA TYR A 561 7.09 -31.32 12.70
C TYR A 561 6.69 -30.77 14.06
N GLN A 562 7.63 -30.72 14.99
CA GLN A 562 7.46 -30.13 16.31
C GLN A 562 8.42 -28.94 16.47
N PHE A 563 7.91 -27.83 17.02
CA PHE A 563 8.63 -26.60 17.27
C PHE A 563 7.89 -25.71 18.27
N ASP A 564 8.57 -24.69 18.78
CA ASP A 564 7.97 -23.68 19.65
C ASP A 564 7.76 -22.38 18.88
N VAL A 565 6.54 -21.79 19.00
CA VAL A 565 6.24 -20.44 18.54
C VAL A 565 6.35 -19.51 19.75
N PRO A 566 7.20 -18.48 19.72
CA PRO A 566 7.44 -17.62 20.87
C PRO A 566 6.17 -16.87 21.30
N SER A 567 6.14 -16.45 22.56
CA SER A 567 5.07 -15.61 23.13
C SER A 567 4.91 -14.33 22.33
N HIS A 568 3.66 -13.96 22.01
CA HIS A 568 3.34 -12.77 21.19
C HIS A 568 4.19 -12.67 19.92
N GLY A 569 4.51 -13.82 19.32
CA GLY A 569 5.41 -13.94 18.20
C GLY A 569 4.80 -14.78 17.08
N TRP A 570 5.52 -14.86 15.99
CA TRP A 570 5.09 -15.61 14.81
C TRP A 570 6.22 -16.45 14.25
N ALA A 571 5.85 -17.43 13.47
CA ALA A 571 6.76 -18.40 12.87
C ALA A 571 6.39 -18.70 11.43
N THR A 572 7.41 -18.88 10.60
CA THR A 572 7.31 -19.46 9.25
C THR A 572 7.93 -20.84 9.24
N VAL A 573 7.20 -21.81 8.71
CA VAL A 573 7.68 -23.17 8.46
C VAL A 573 7.62 -23.44 6.96
N LEU A 574 8.76 -23.68 6.34
CA LEU A 574 8.88 -24.06 4.92
C LEU A 574 9.21 -25.54 4.82
N THR A 575 8.35 -26.32 4.17
CA THR A 575 8.47 -27.78 4.05
C THR A 575 8.36 -28.25 2.62
N PRO A 576 8.84 -29.48 2.28
CA PRO A 576 8.34 -30.18 1.10
C PRO A 576 6.81 -30.36 1.19
N GLY A 577 6.11 -30.34 0.05
CA GLY A 577 4.68 -30.61 -0.04
C GLY A 577 4.33 -32.10 -0.15
#